data_99d539a202c9d1246e948c86e887d496
#
_entry.id   99d539a202c9d1246e948c86e887d496
#
_cell.length_a   1.000
_cell.length_b   1.000
_cell.length_c   1.000
_cell.angle_alpha   90.00
_cell.angle_beta   90.00
_cell.angle_gamma   90.00
#
_symmetry.space_group_name_H-M   'P 1'
#
loop_
_entity.id
_entity.type
_entity.pdbx_description
1 polymer ?
#
loop_
_entity_poly.entity_id
_entity_poly.type
_entity_poly.pdbx_seq_one_letter_code
_entity_poly.pdbx_strand_id
1 'polypeptide(L)'
;MISYISGVYAGHSTDAVVIECGGIGFCIRVPETVLNRLPAKNSEFKLYTYLHVKEDAMQLYGFISKEEQEMFELLIGVSGDRKSVV
;
A
#
# COMPACT_ATOMS: atom_id res chain seq x y z
N MET A 1 5.84 -8.91 7.73
CA MET A 1 5.59 -8.09 6.54
C MET A 1 4.09 -7.95 6.28
N ILE A 2 3.65 -6.78 5.89
CA ILE A 2 2.24 -6.53 5.68
C ILE A 2 1.96 -6.68 4.18
N SER A 3 1.24 -7.75 3.82
CA SER A 3 0.99 -8.07 2.40
C SER A 3 -0.23 -7.35 1.85
N TYR A 4 -1.22 -7.10 2.67
CA TYR A 4 -2.40 -6.35 2.25
C TYR A 4 -3.09 -5.79 3.48
N ILE A 5 -3.91 -4.79 3.27
CA ILE A 5 -4.73 -4.20 4.30
C ILE A 5 -6.15 -4.14 3.78
N SER A 6 -7.09 -4.68 4.52
CA SER A 6 -8.49 -4.69 4.16
C SER A 6 -9.28 -4.11 5.32
N GLY A 7 -10.08 -3.12 5.06
CA GLY A 7 -10.87 -2.48 6.10
C GLY A 7 -11.81 -1.47 5.52
N VAL A 8 -12.13 -0.45 6.30
CA VAL A 8 -13.07 0.57 5.89
C VAL A 8 -12.33 1.77 5.33
N TYR A 9 -12.74 2.19 4.12
CA TYR A 9 -12.14 3.36 3.51
C TYR A 9 -12.59 4.60 4.29
N ALA A 10 -11.65 5.27 4.93
CA ALA A 10 -11.96 6.39 5.80
C ALA A 10 -11.71 7.74 5.16
N GLY A 11 -10.99 7.78 4.04
CA GLY A 11 -10.72 9.03 3.36
C GLY A 11 -9.38 9.00 2.66
N HIS A 12 -9.01 10.11 2.02
CA HIS A 12 -7.74 10.17 1.31
C HIS A 12 -7.20 11.59 1.29
N SER A 13 -5.91 11.71 1.00
CA SER A 13 -5.26 12.98 0.73
C SER A 13 -4.81 12.97 -0.73
N THR A 14 -3.87 13.84 -1.09
CA THR A 14 -3.43 13.93 -2.48
C THR A 14 -2.68 12.70 -2.96
N ASP A 15 -2.04 11.97 -2.05
CA ASP A 15 -1.22 10.82 -2.45
C ASP A 15 -1.36 9.62 -1.52
N ALA A 16 -2.33 9.63 -0.62
CA ALA A 16 -2.47 8.56 0.35
C ALA A 16 -3.93 8.29 0.65
N VAL A 17 -4.19 7.05 1.06
CA VAL A 17 -5.53 6.58 1.41
C VAL A 17 -5.47 6.09 2.85
N VAL A 18 -6.52 6.34 3.61
CA VAL A 18 -6.60 5.82 4.98
C VAL A 18 -7.62 4.70 5.00
N ILE A 19 -7.18 3.53 5.47
CA ILE A 19 -8.05 2.38 5.68
C ILE A 19 -8.05 2.07 7.16
N GLU A 20 -9.23 1.98 7.72
CA GLU A 20 -9.37 1.73 9.15
C GLU A 20 -9.65 0.26 9.39
N CYS A 21 -8.83 -0.37 10.23
CA CYS A 21 -8.98 -1.77 10.60
C CYS A 21 -8.97 -1.85 12.11
N GLY A 22 -10.10 -2.26 12.69
CA GLY A 22 -10.16 -2.47 14.13
C GLY A 22 -9.82 -1.24 14.96
N GLY A 23 -10.19 -0.07 14.48
CA GLY A 23 -9.90 1.16 15.19
C GLY A 23 -8.56 1.79 14.89
N ILE A 24 -7.79 1.16 13.99
CA ILE A 24 -6.49 1.69 13.60
C ILE A 24 -6.58 2.21 12.18
N GLY A 25 -6.20 3.46 11.96
CA GLY A 25 -6.19 4.05 10.64
C GLY A 25 -4.82 3.90 10.01
N PHE A 26 -4.73 3.12 8.94
CA PHE A 26 -3.48 2.95 8.20
C PHE A 26 -3.41 3.95 7.07
N CYS A 27 -2.36 4.76 7.07
CA CYS A 27 -2.14 5.74 6.01
C CYS A 27 -1.24 5.09 4.97
N ILE A 28 -1.78 4.88 3.78
CA ILE A 28 -1.12 4.09 2.74
C ILE A 28 -0.90 4.97 1.53
N ARG A 29 0.33 5.14 1.12
CA ARG A 29 0.63 5.89 -0.09
C ARG A 29 0.25 5.08 -1.31
N VAL A 30 -0.37 5.74 -2.28
CA VAL A 30 -0.90 5.05 -3.43
C VAL A 30 -0.62 5.83 -4.70
N PRO A 31 -0.53 5.13 -5.84
CA PRO A 31 -0.42 5.81 -7.12
C PRO A 31 -1.76 6.38 -7.54
N GLU A 32 -1.73 7.21 -8.56
CA GLU A 32 -2.93 7.86 -9.06
C GLU A 32 -3.98 6.86 -9.53
N THR A 33 -3.54 5.71 -10.01
CA THR A 33 -4.47 4.68 -10.45
C THR A 33 -5.39 4.21 -9.33
N VAL A 34 -4.87 4.19 -8.10
CA VAL A 34 -5.70 3.84 -6.95
C VAL A 34 -6.65 4.97 -6.62
N LEU A 35 -6.13 6.21 -6.65
CA LEU A 35 -6.97 7.38 -6.33
C LEU A 35 -8.14 7.50 -7.27
N ASN A 36 -7.99 7.03 -8.50
CA ASN A 36 -9.06 7.09 -9.49
C ASN A 36 -10.08 5.97 -9.33
N ARG A 37 -9.88 5.06 -8.39
CA ARG A 37 -10.75 3.92 -8.20
C ARG A 37 -11.20 3.75 -6.76
N LEU A 38 -11.27 4.84 -6.02
CA LEU A 38 -11.67 4.77 -4.62
C LEU A 38 -13.16 4.47 -4.50
N PRO A 39 -13.54 3.66 -3.50
CA PRO A 39 -14.95 3.36 -3.28
C PRO A 39 -15.64 4.50 -2.55
N ALA A 40 -16.91 4.34 -2.28
CA ALA A 40 -17.63 5.30 -1.45
C ALA A 40 -17.02 5.30 -0.05
N LYS A 41 -17.01 6.46 0.58
CA LYS A 41 -16.48 6.58 1.93
C LYS A 41 -17.26 5.66 2.87
N ASN A 42 -16.55 5.04 3.78
CA ASN A 42 -17.09 4.11 4.77
C ASN A 42 -17.44 2.73 4.19
N SER A 43 -17.08 2.46 2.94
CA SER A 43 -17.26 1.12 2.41
C SER A 43 -15.96 0.33 2.54
N GLU A 44 -16.05 -0.97 2.33
CA GLU A 44 -14.88 -1.83 2.43
C GLU A 44 -13.94 -1.61 1.28
N PHE A 45 -12.64 -1.67 1.58
CA PHE A 45 -11.63 -1.46 0.56
C PHE A 45 -10.40 -2.29 0.94
N LYS A 46 -9.77 -2.88 -0.06
CA LYS A 46 -8.57 -3.68 0.15
C LYS A 46 -7.48 -3.21 -0.78
N LEU A 47 -6.29 -3.04 -0.22
CA LEU A 47 -5.11 -2.70 -1.01
C LEU A 47 -4.03 -3.71 -0.73
N TYR A 48 -3.30 -4.10 -1.76
CA TYR A 48 -2.09 -4.91 -1.60
C TYR A 48 -0.97 -3.97 -1.26
N THR A 49 -0.24 -4.26 -0.19
CA THR A 49 0.67 -3.28 0.37
C THR A 49 2.11 -3.75 0.37
N TYR A 50 3.00 -2.80 0.40
CA TYR A 50 4.41 -3.03 0.61
C TYR A 50 4.87 -2.11 1.73
N LEU A 51 5.48 -2.66 2.76
CA LEU A 51 6.00 -1.87 3.87
C LEU A 51 7.46 -1.57 3.62
N HIS A 52 7.76 -0.29 3.44
CA HIS A 52 9.13 0.15 3.21
C HIS A 52 9.67 0.69 4.52
N VAL A 53 10.71 0.05 5.04
CA VAL A 53 11.30 0.42 6.31
C VAL A 53 12.66 1.02 6.05
N LYS A 54 12.86 2.23 6.56
CA LYS A 54 14.15 2.90 6.52
C LYS A 54 14.62 3.11 7.93
N GLU A 55 15.85 3.59 8.04
CA GLU A 55 16.43 3.85 9.33
C GLU A 55 15.58 4.77 10.19
N ASP A 56 15.00 5.78 9.59
CA ASP A 56 14.27 6.80 10.33
C ASP A 56 12.80 6.89 9.96
N ALA A 57 12.27 5.95 9.20
CA ALA A 57 10.87 6.04 8.77
C ALA A 57 10.34 4.70 8.31
N MET A 58 9.03 4.56 8.38
CA MET A 58 8.31 3.43 7.83
C MET A 58 7.19 3.97 6.96
N GLN A 59 7.03 3.39 5.77
CA GLN A 59 6.01 3.87 4.85
C GLN A 59 5.30 2.70 4.21
N LEU A 60 3.96 2.75 4.22
CA LEU A 60 3.16 1.77 3.52
C LEU A 60 2.81 2.29 2.13
N TYR A 61 2.98 1.43 1.13
CA TYR A 61 2.56 1.70 -0.24
C TYR A 61 1.48 0.70 -0.62
N GLY A 62 0.46 1.15 -1.33
CA GLY A 62 -0.67 0.31 -1.65
C GLY A 62 -1.04 0.32 -3.13
N PHE A 63 -1.59 -0.80 -3.58
CA PHE A 63 -1.93 -1.01 -4.99
C PHE A 63 -3.23 -1.76 -5.09
N ILE A 64 -3.93 -1.58 -6.20
CA ILE A 64 -5.23 -2.23 -6.43
C ILE A 64 -5.06 -3.74 -6.62
N SER A 65 -4.00 -4.15 -7.31
CA SER A 65 -3.84 -5.55 -7.63
C SER A 65 -2.50 -6.06 -7.14
N LYS A 66 -2.41 -7.37 -6.99
CA LYS A 66 -1.17 -8.01 -6.59
C LYS A 66 -0.09 -7.82 -7.65
N GLU A 67 -0.50 -7.81 -8.91
CA GLU A 67 0.45 -7.61 -10.00
C GLU A 67 1.12 -6.25 -9.91
N GLU A 68 0.35 -5.22 -9.58
CA GLU A 68 0.93 -3.89 -9.43
C GLU A 68 1.89 -3.83 -8.25
N GLN A 69 1.53 -4.51 -7.17
CA GLN A 69 2.42 -4.59 -6.01
C GLN A 69 3.75 -5.24 -6.39
N GLU A 70 3.68 -6.36 -7.11
CA GLU A 70 4.88 -7.07 -7.51
C GLU A 70 5.74 -6.25 -8.45
N MET A 71 5.11 -5.52 -9.37
CA MET A 71 5.83 -4.64 -10.27
C MET A 71 6.57 -3.55 -9.49
N PHE A 72 5.91 -2.97 -8.50
CA PHE A 72 6.54 -1.95 -7.67
C PHE A 72 7.76 -2.52 -6.96
N GLU A 73 7.63 -3.73 -6.41
CA GLU A 73 8.74 -4.35 -5.70
C GLU A 73 9.93 -4.59 -6.62
N LEU A 74 9.66 -4.97 -7.87
CA LEU A 74 10.73 -5.14 -8.83
C LEU A 74 11.41 -3.82 -9.15
N LEU A 75 10.62 -2.76 -9.30
CA LEU A 75 11.16 -1.46 -9.66
C LEU A 75 12.06 -0.88 -8.58
N ILE A 76 11.74 -1.12 -7.33
CA ILE A 76 12.58 -0.60 -6.25
C ILE A 76 13.67 -1.59 -5.84
N GLY A 77 13.75 -2.72 -6.52
CA GLY A 77 14.86 -3.63 -6.31
C GLY A 77 14.74 -4.58 -5.15
N VAL A 78 13.55 -4.71 -4.58
CA VAL A 78 13.37 -5.60 -3.43
C VAL A 78 13.72 -7.02 -3.79
N SER A 79 13.24 -7.46 -4.94
CA SER A 79 13.50 -8.81 -5.37
C SER A 79 14.96 -9.03 -5.70
N GLY A 80 15.62 -8.01 -6.16
CA GLY A 80 17.01 -8.14 -6.55
C GLY A 80 17.93 -8.31 -5.38
N ASP A 81 17.48 -7.89 -4.23
CA ASP A 81 18.33 -8.01 -3.08
C ASP A 81 18.63 -9.39 -2.74
N ARG A 82 17.77 -10.12 -3.10
CA ARG A 82 17.97 -11.38 -2.79
C ARG A 82 18.79 -11.99 -3.56
N LYS A 83 18.95 -11.63 -4.16
CA LYS A 83 19.71 -12.17 -4.69
C LYS A 83 20.85 -11.88 -4.53
N SER A 84 20.84 -11.27 -4.08
CA SER A 84 21.82 -11.01 -3.93
C SER A 84 22.61 -11.75 -3.81
N VAL A 85 22.17 -12.02 -4.16
CA VAL A 85 22.53 -12.49 -4.22
C VAL A 85 23.18 -12.85 -4.72
N VAL A 86 23.37 -12.90 -4.86
CA VAL A 86 23.86 -13.23 -5.26
C VAL A 86 24.41 -13.61 -5.33
#